data_4eb5cb16312f2f383d9bf655d0447831
#
_entry.id   4eb5cb16312f2f383d9bf655d0447831
#
_cell.length_a   1.000
_cell.length_b   1.000
_cell.length_c   1.000
_cell.angle_alpha   90.00
_cell.angle_beta   90.00
_cell.angle_gamma   90.00
#
_symmetry.space_group_name_H-M   'P 1'
#
loop_
_entity.id
_entity.type
_entity.pdbx_description
1 polymer ?
#
loop_
_entity_poly.entity_id
_entity_poly.type
_entity_poly.pdbx_seq_one_letter_code
_entity_poly.pdbx_strand_id
1 'polypeptide(L)'
;MDIEFLEKLPALYNALTVEYDMPGAGRTRLTLEVQQHLGDNWIRAVAMSTTEGLKRGVEVIDTGSCIAMPVGEAIMGRVFDVTGAPVDEQGPVKADKYMPIHRPAPALIDSAKPASRAAEAAIALD
;
A
#
# COMPACT_ATOMS: atom_id res chain seq x y z
N MET A 1 -3.63 -13.06 6.62
CA MET A 1 -2.64 -14.08 6.19
C MET A 1 -1.54 -14.15 7.21
N ASP A 2 -1.11 -15.36 7.56
CA ASP A 2 0.01 -15.56 8.47
C ASP A 2 1.24 -15.95 7.64
N ILE A 3 2.37 -15.30 7.89
CA ILE A 3 3.58 -15.37 7.08
C ILE A 3 4.78 -15.59 8.01
N GLU A 4 5.65 -16.51 7.63
CA GLU A 4 6.90 -16.79 8.34
C GLU A 4 8.06 -16.08 7.63
N PHE A 5 8.89 -15.37 8.40
CA PHE A 5 10.13 -14.77 7.93
C PHE A 5 11.32 -15.49 8.52
N LEU A 6 12.26 -15.94 7.68
CA LEU A 6 13.42 -16.71 8.10
C LEU A 6 14.55 -15.87 8.69
N GLU A 7 14.59 -14.57 8.37
CA GLU A 7 15.68 -13.68 8.80
C GLU A 7 15.13 -12.56 9.69
N LYS A 8 14.85 -11.40 9.10
CA LYS A 8 14.39 -10.22 9.81
C LYS A 8 12.90 -10.03 9.66
N LEU A 9 12.20 -9.87 10.78
CA LEU A 9 10.79 -9.51 10.77
C LEU A 9 10.59 -8.09 10.21
N PRO A 10 9.61 -7.90 9.31
CA PRO A 10 9.21 -6.57 8.85
C PRO A 10 8.60 -5.77 10.01
N ALA A 11 8.74 -4.45 9.95
CA ALA A 11 8.10 -3.56 10.92
C ALA A 11 6.57 -3.59 10.77
N LEU A 12 5.85 -3.22 11.83
CA LEU A 12 4.40 -3.01 11.75
C LEU A 12 4.09 -1.98 10.67
N TYR A 13 3.02 -2.22 9.92
CA TYR A 13 2.56 -1.42 8.78
C TYR A 13 3.47 -1.44 7.54
N ASN A 14 4.54 -2.22 7.53
CA ASN A 14 5.29 -2.42 6.30
C ASN A 14 4.39 -3.05 5.23
N ALA A 15 4.59 -2.59 3.99
CA ALA A 15 4.01 -3.19 2.81
C ALA A 15 4.83 -4.41 2.41
N LEU A 16 4.16 -5.52 2.19
CA LEU A 16 4.73 -6.74 1.65
C LEU A 16 4.16 -6.97 0.24
N THR A 17 4.93 -7.57 -0.62
CA THR A 17 4.48 -7.93 -1.97
C THR A 17 4.58 -9.42 -2.22
N VAL A 18 3.56 -9.96 -2.88
CA VAL A 18 3.48 -11.34 -3.33
C VAL A 18 3.16 -11.35 -4.82
N GLU A 19 3.90 -12.13 -5.59
CA GLU A 19 3.58 -12.38 -6.99
C GLU A 19 3.06 -13.81 -7.15
N TYR A 20 1.91 -13.95 -7.77
CA TYR A 20 1.27 -15.24 -8.00
C TYR A 20 0.44 -15.23 -9.28
N ASP A 21 0.10 -16.43 -9.77
CA ASP A 21 -0.74 -16.57 -10.95
C ASP A 21 -2.22 -16.66 -10.54
N MET A 22 -2.98 -15.62 -10.87
CA MET A 22 -4.43 -15.58 -10.64
C MET A 22 -5.16 -16.28 -11.79
N PRO A 23 -6.10 -17.20 -11.49
CA PRO A 23 -6.93 -17.83 -12.51
C PRO A 23 -7.70 -16.78 -13.32
N GLY A 24 -7.49 -16.79 -14.64
CA GLY A 24 -8.15 -15.87 -15.57
C GLY A 24 -7.51 -14.48 -15.75
N ALA A 25 -6.58 -14.07 -14.87
CA ALA A 25 -5.89 -12.77 -14.96
C ALA A 25 -4.37 -12.88 -15.16
N GLY A 26 -3.79 -14.08 -15.01
CA GLY A 26 -2.35 -14.30 -15.16
C GLY A 26 -1.54 -13.83 -13.94
N ARG A 27 -0.27 -13.48 -14.18
CA ARG A 27 0.64 -13.06 -13.10
C ARG A 27 0.19 -11.74 -12.49
N THR A 28 -0.12 -11.78 -11.21
CA THR A 28 -0.67 -10.67 -10.45
C THR A 28 0.22 -10.38 -9.24
N ARG A 29 0.35 -9.10 -8.89
CA ARG A 29 1.00 -8.66 -7.66
C ARG A 29 -0.05 -8.27 -6.63
N LEU A 30 0.05 -8.86 -5.44
CA LEU A 30 -0.76 -8.53 -4.29
C LEU A 30 0.08 -7.78 -3.26
N THR A 31 -0.45 -6.67 -2.77
CA THR A 31 0.14 -5.93 -1.65
C THR A 31 -0.55 -6.36 -0.35
N LEU A 32 0.25 -6.59 0.67
CA LEU A 32 -0.19 -6.93 2.03
C LEU A 32 0.36 -5.87 2.99
N GLU A 33 -0.31 -5.65 4.10
CA GLU A 33 0.17 -4.78 5.18
C GLU A 33 0.35 -5.58 6.47
N VAL A 34 1.51 -5.43 7.12
CA VAL A 34 1.78 -6.08 8.40
C VAL A 34 0.93 -5.46 9.49
N GLN A 35 0.10 -6.27 10.15
CA GLN A 35 -0.78 -5.81 11.23
C GLN A 35 -0.32 -6.23 12.61
N GLN A 36 0.32 -7.40 12.72
CA GLN A 36 0.69 -7.95 14.01
C GLN A 36 1.91 -8.87 13.91
N HIS A 37 2.79 -8.82 14.88
CA HIS A 37 3.80 -9.85 15.13
C HIS A 37 3.19 -10.92 16.05
N LEU A 38 3.27 -12.19 15.63
CA LEU A 38 2.69 -13.31 16.35
C LEU A 38 3.71 -14.03 17.27
N GLY A 39 5.01 -13.72 17.13
CA GLY A 39 6.11 -14.44 17.75
C GLY A 39 6.69 -15.52 16.81
N ASP A 40 7.82 -16.11 17.21
CA ASP A 40 8.49 -17.20 16.49
C ASP A 40 8.68 -16.95 14.98
N ASN A 41 9.06 -15.72 14.62
CA ASN A 41 9.23 -15.26 13.24
C ASN A 41 7.95 -15.22 12.38
N TRP A 42 6.79 -15.31 13.00
CA TRP A 42 5.50 -15.20 12.33
C TRP A 42 4.89 -13.81 12.47
N ILE A 43 4.31 -13.36 11.37
CA ILE A 43 3.53 -12.12 11.33
C ILE A 43 2.12 -12.41 10.79
N ARG A 44 1.20 -11.51 11.11
CA ARG A 44 -0.12 -11.43 10.48
C ARG A 44 -0.20 -10.20 9.62
N ALA A 45 -0.59 -10.40 8.35
CA ALA A 45 -0.77 -9.33 7.37
C ALA A 45 -2.17 -9.39 6.75
N VAL A 46 -2.67 -8.21 6.37
CA VAL A 46 -3.95 -8.03 5.66
C VAL A 46 -3.66 -7.80 4.18
N ALA A 47 -4.42 -8.48 3.32
CA ALA A 47 -4.37 -8.28 1.88
C ALA A 47 -5.15 -7.03 1.46
N MET A 48 -4.57 -6.21 0.59
CA MET A 48 -5.20 -4.99 0.06
C MET A 48 -6.08 -5.26 -1.16
N SER A 49 -6.11 -6.49 -1.65
CA SER A 49 -6.92 -6.92 -2.78
C SER A 49 -7.31 -8.39 -2.62
N THR A 50 -7.95 -8.96 -3.65
CA THR A 50 -8.36 -10.37 -3.65
C THR A 50 -7.19 -11.33 -3.47
N THR A 51 -7.45 -12.42 -2.77
CA THR A 51 -6.48 -13.52 -2.55
C THR A 51 -6.81 -14.77 -3.37
N GLU A 52 -7.72 -14.65 -4.34
CA GLU A 52 -8.10 -15.77 -5.21
C GLU A 52 -6.89 -16.31 -5.98
N GLY A 53 -6.73 -17.62 -5.95
CA GLY A 53 -5.60 -18.30 -6.61
C GLY A 53 -4.30 -18.30 -5.80
N LEU A 54 -4.24 -17.58 -4.68
CA LEU A 54 -3.06 -17.57 -3.82
C LEU A 54 -2.90 -18.91 -3.12
N LYS A 55 -1.73 -19.51 -3.24
CA LYS A 55 -1.39 -20.82 -2.65
C LYS A 55 -0.49 -20.66 -1.43
N ARG A 56 -0.46 -21.68 -0.58
CA ARG A 56 0.52 -21.76 0.51
C ARG A 56 1.94 -21.95 -0.05
N GLY A 57 2.92 -21.39 0.64
CA GLY A 57 4.35 -21.52 0.28
C GLY A 57 4.80 -20.56 -0.83
N VAL A 58 3.98 -19.57 -1.18
CA VAL A 58 4.39 -18.50 -2.10
C VAL A 58 5.34 -17.54 -1.37
N GLU A 59 6.39 -17.11 -2.07
CA GLU A 59 7.36 -16.16 -1.54
C GLU A 59 6.73 -14.79 -1.29
N VAL A 60 7.05 -14.20 -0.15
CA VAL A 60 6.60 -12.86 0.27
C VAL A 60 7.81 -11.98 0.47
N ILE A 61 7.82 -10.81 -0.15
CA ILE A 61 8.93 -9.86 -0.10
C ILE A 61 8.54 -8.65 0.74
N ASP A 62 9.34 -8.31 1.76
CA ASP A 62 9.22 -7.05 2.50
C ASP A 62 9.77 -5.90 1.65
N THR A 63 8.97 -4.87 1.44
CA THR A 63 9.40 -3.65 0.71
C THR A 63 10.27 -2.72 1.57
N GLY A 64 10.34 -2.96 2.89
CA GLY A 64 11.08 -2.13 3.85
C GLY A 64 10.41 -0.80 4.18
N SER A 65 9.21 -0.54 3.68
CA SER A 65 8.46 0.70 3.91
C SER A 65 6.95 0.44 4.00
N CYS A 66 6.21 1.36 4.60
CA CYS A 66 4.74 1.29 4.58
C CYS A 66 4.18 1.70 3.21
N ILE A 67 2.90 1.40 2.99
CA ILE A 67 2.16 1.88 1.82
C ILE A 67 2.23 3.41 1.79
N ALA A 68 2.55 3.97 0.63
CA ALA A 68 2.68 5.41 0.44
C ALA A 68 1.87 5.87 -0.77
N MET A 69 1.20 7.01 -0.63
CA MET A 69 0.41 7.64 -1.67
C MET A 69 1.19 8.76 -2.35
N PRO A 70 1.09 8.90 -3.67
CA PRO A 70 1.62 10.07 -4.36
C PRO A 70 0.92 11.33 -3.84
N VAL A 71 1.66 12.44 -3.74
CA VAL A 71 1.13 13.73 -3.31
C VAL A 71 1.67 14.87 -4.19
N GLY A 72 0.94 15.97 -4.26
CA GLY A 72 1.33 17.15 -5.04
C GLY A 72 0.34 17.49 -6.14
N GLU A 73 0.69 18.45 -7.01
CA GLU A 73 -0.20 18.93 -8.07
C GLU A 73 -0.51 17.88 -9.14
N ALA A 74 0.43 16.96 -9.38
CA ALA A 74 0.29 15.91 -10.39
C ALA A 74 -0.85 14.92 -10.14
N ILE A 75 -1.37 14.86 -8.90
CA ILE A 75 -2.48 13.97 -8.52
C ILE A 75 -3.85 14.66 -8.57
N MET A 76 -3.89 15.95 -8.87
CA MET A 76 -5.14 16.72 -8.90
C MET A 76 -6.10 16.16 -9.97
N GLY A 77 -7.33 15.85 -9.54
CA GLY A 77 -8.36 15.27 -10.42
C GLY A 77 -8.12 13.82 -10.83
N ARG A 78 -7.18 13.12 -10.20
CA ARG A 78 -6.87 11.71 -10.45
C ARG A 78 -7.47 10.81 -9.37
N VAL A 79 -7.74 9.55 -9.70
CA VAL A 79 -8.27 8.53 -8.79
C VAL A 79 -7.24 7.43 -8.62
N PHE A 80 -6.98 7.06 -7.36
CA PHE A 80 -5.99 6.04 -6.99
C PHE A 80 -6.64 4.93 -6.16
N ASP A 81 -6.07 3.74 -6.25
CA ASP A 81 -6.36 2.66 -5.31
C ASP A 81 -5.57 2.82 -3.99
N VAL A 82 -5.83 1.94 -3.03
CA VAL A 82 -5.15 1.93 -1.72
C VAL A 82 -3.64 1.74 -1.81
N THR A 83 -3.12 1.23 -2.91
CA THR A 83 -1.67 1.02 -3.14
C THR A 83 -0.99 2.23 -3.79
N GLY A 84 -1.76 3.25 -4.16
CA GLY A 84 -1.26 4.44 -4.85
C GLY A 84 -1.15 4.27 -6.37
N ALA A 85 -1.74 3.22 -6.93
CA ALA A 85 -1.83 3.04 -8.37
C ALA A 85 -3.05 3.78 -8.95
N PRO A 86 -2.92 4.51 -10.08
CA PRO A 86 -4.06 5.19 -10.71
C PRO A 86 -5.04 4.18 -11.31
N VAL A 87 -6.35 4.39 -11.06
CA VAL A 87 -7.44 3.52 -11.54
C VAL A 87 -8.42 4.25 -12.46
N ASP A 88 -8.11 5.48 -12.85
CA ASP A 88 -8.94 6.35 -13.68
C ASP A 88 -8.70 6.20 -15.20
N GLU A 89 -7.93 5.20 -15.63
CA GLU A 89 -7.58 4.92 -17.03
C GLU A 89 -6.85 6.08 -17.77
N GLN A 90 -6.38 7.08 -17.03
CA GLN A 90 -5.67 8.24 -17.59
C GLN A 90 -4.14 8.03 -17.67
N GLY A 91 -3.67 6.81 -17.47
CA GLY A 91 -2.26 6.46 -17.52
C GLY A 91 -1.49 6.75 -16.22
N PRO A 92 -0.18 6.43 -16.20
CA PRO A 92 0.64 6.56 -15.01
C PRO A 92 0.82 8.02 -14.58
N VAL A 93 0.93 8.24 -13.27
CA VAL A 93 1.24 9.54 -12.68
C VAL A 93 2.70 9.57 -12.25
N LYS A 94 3.40 10.62 -12.66
CA LYS A 94 4.75 10.92 -12.15
C LYS A 94 4.61 11.91 -11.00
N ALA A 95 4.62 11.39 -9.78
CA ALA A 95 4.63 12.22 -8.58
C ALA A 95 6.07 12.38 -8.09
N ASP A 96 6.43 13.62 -7.74
CA ASP A 96 7.76 13.93 -7.20
C ASP A 96 7.89 13.54 -5.73
N LYS A 97 6.78 13.36 -5.03
CA LYS A 97 6.73 13.07 -3.60
C LYS A 97 5.69 12.02 -3.28
N TYR A 98 6.03 11.14 -2.33
CA TYR A 98 5.14 10.15 -1.75
C TYR A 98 5.07 10.36 -0.25
N MET A 99 3.90 10.13 0.34
CA MET A 99 3.70 10.20 1.78
C MET A 99 3.09 8.90 2.30
N PRO A 100 3.57 8.40 3.47
CA PRO A 100 3.00 7.20 4.07
C PRO A 100 1.52 7.43 4.44
N ILE A 101 0.70 6.38 4.29
CA ILE A 101 -0.71 6.43 4.68
C ILE A 101 -0.87 6.51 6.21
N HIS A 102 0.03 5.85 6.97
CA HIS A 102 0.07 5.93 8.43
C HIS A 102 0.87 7.14 8.87
N ARG A 103 0.17 8.21 9.19
CA ARG A 103 0.75 9.46 9.68
C ARG A 103 -0.19 10.13 10.69
N PRO A 104 0.34 10.93 11.62
CA PRO A 104 -0.50 11.74 12.50
C PRO A 104 -1.33 12.73 11.68
N ALA A 105 -2.50 13.10 12.20
CA ALA A 105 -3.33 14.13 11.60
C ALA A 105 -2.54 15.45 11.44
N PRO A 106 -2.72 16.18 10.32
CA PRO A 106 -2.09 17.49 10.17
C PRO A 106 -2.54 18.45 11.26
N ALA A 107 -1.66 19.36 11.68
CA ALA A 107 -2.04 20.41 12.62
C ALA A 107 -3.09 21.33 11.99
N LEU A 108 -3.99 21.87 12.80
CA LEU A 108 -5.08 22.75 12.34
C LEU A 108 -4.56 23.95 11.51
N ILE A 109 -3.40 24.49 11.89
CA ILE A 109 -2.74 25.60 11.17
C ILE A 109 -2.25 25.20 9.77
N ASP A 110 -1.91 23.92 9.57
CA ASP A 110 -1.47 23.41 8.27
C ASP A 110 -2.65 23.08 7.36
N SER A 111 -3.81 22.73 7.92
CA SER A 111 -5.05 22.48 7.18
C SER A 111 -5.62 23.73 6.51
N ALA A 112 -5.23 24.92 6.98
CA ALA A 112 -5.66 26.20 6.40
C ALA A 112 -4.86 26.61 5.15
N LYS A 113 -3.75 25.94 4.84
CA LYS A 113 -2.91 26.24 3.67
C LYS A 113 -3.47 25.57 2.41
N PRO A 114 -3.54 26.27 1.27
CA PRO A 114 -4.03 25.70 0.00
C PRO A 114 -3.28 24.43 -0.45
N ALA A 115 -1.99 24.33 -0.12
CA ALA A 115 -1.16 23.17 -0.45
C ALA A 115 -1.51 21.90 0.34
N SER A 116 -2.14 22.02 1.52
CA SER A 116 -2.60 20.85 2.28
C SER A 116 -3.87 20.23 1.70
N ARG A 117 -4.71 21.01 1.03
CA ARG A 117 -5.91 20.51 0.33
C ARG A 117 -5.59 19.56 -0.82
N ALA A 118 -4.45 19.74 -1.48
CA ALA A 118 -4.03 18.84 -2.56
C ALA A 118 -3.65 17.44 -2.03
N ALA A 119 -3.19 17.33 -0.78
CA ALA A 119 -2.88 16.06 -0.14
C ALA A 119 -4.13 15.34 0.39
N GLU A 120 -5.20 16.09 0.68
CA GLU A 120 -6.49 15.52 1.14
C GLU A 120 -7.40 15.08 -0.01
N ALA A 121 -7.14 15.54 -1.23
CA ALA A 121 -7.93 15.18 -2.41
C ALA A 121 -7.66 13.75 -2.93
N ALA A 122 -6.62 13.10 -2.47
CA ALA A 122 -6.38 11.69 -2.73
C ALA A 122 -7.19 10.84 -1.73
N ILE A 123 -8.49 10.74 -1.94
CA ILE A 123 -9.34 9.79 -1.22
C ILE A 123 -9.16 8.45 -1.92
N ALA A 124 -8.59 7.48 -1.21
CA ALA A 124 -8.65 6.09 -1.62
C ALA A 124 -10.14 5.67 -1.59
N LEU A 125 -10.68 5.30 -2.72
CA LEU A 125 -11.97 4.63 -2.79
C LEU A 125 -11.73 3.15 -2.48
N ASP A 126 -12.39 2.65 -1.42
CA ASP A 126 -12.51 1.23 -1.13
C ASP A 126 -13.25 0.48 -2.25
#